data_85aca565f10b27aad4ab387dcb11f1e8
#
_entry.id   85aca565f10b27aad4ab387dcb11f1e8
#
_cell.length_a   1.000
_cell.length_b   1.000
_cell.length_c   1.000
_cell.angle_alpha   90.00
_cell.angle_beta   90.00
_cell.angle_gamma   90.00
#
_symmetry.space_group_name_H-M   'P 1'
#
loop_
_entity.id
_entity.type
_entity.pdbx_description
1 polymer ?
#
loop_
_entity_poly.entity_id
_entity_poly.type
_entity_poly.pdbx_seq_one_letter_code
_entity_poly.pdbx_strand_id
1 'polypeptide(L)'
;MHDILVVGAGAVGCFYASRLAEGGAKVSLVCRSNYEPVSHTGVYMETHSFGNYTFHPEHVFPSVEKARGKRWNYVIVATKALSMDNKALQFLDPVISSHTTIVLIQNGVLVEKPFRERYERVPIISCVTMVSASLDAPNHCVQHCWTRMSIGPYTDFFAHVDNEEFHSLMEKAQCGVRELAQIFENGGIRDIDPCDGLMLQLARWHKVAINAAFNV
;
A
#
# COMPACT_ATOMS: atom_id res chain seq x y z
N MET A 1 15.20 3.90 -9.57
CA MET A 1 14.46 2.63 -9.42
C MET A 1 14.21 2.44 -7.94
N HIS A 2 12.97 2.16 -7.51
CA HIS A 2 12.58 2.08 -6.10
C HIS A 2 12.42 0.63 -5.66
N ASP A 3 12.94 0.31 -4.47
CA ASP A 3 12.74 -0.98 -3.82
C ASP A 3 11.49 -0.88 -2.93
N ILE A 4 10.46 -1.66 -3.26
CA ILE A 4 9.14 -1.63 -2.63
C ILE A 4 8.86 -2.98 -1.98
N LEU A 5 8.49 -2.97 -0.70
CA LEU A 5 7.99 -4.14 0.00
C LEU A 5 6.48 -4.02 0.19
N VAL A 6 5.72 -4.98 -0.33
CA VAL A 6 4.28 -5.07 -0.09
C VAL A 6 4.02 -6.11 1.00
N VAL A 7 3.48 -5.66 2.11
CA VAL A 7 3.11 -6.50 3.25
C VAL A 7 1.62 -6.80 3.18
N GLY A 8 1.30 -8.04 2.83
CA GLY A 8 -0.06 -8.51 2.63
C GLY A 8 -0.35 -8.84 1.17
N ALA A 9 -0.06 -10.09 0.78
CA ALA A 9 -0.30 -10.64 -0.56
C ALA A 9 -1.74 -11.16 -0.72
N GLY A 10 -2.73 -10.36 -0.32
CA GLY A 10 -4.13 -10.53 -0.66
C GLY A 10 -4.43 -10.01 -2.07
N ALA A 11 -5.69 -10.07 -2.52
CA ALA A 11 -6.08 -9.63 -3.86
C ALA A 11 -5.64 -8.20 -4.17
N VAL A 12 -5.93 -7.26 -3.27
CA VAL A 12 -5.55 -5.83 -3.42
C VAL A 12 -4.03 -5.66 -3.44
N GLY A 13 -3.33 -6.34 -2.50
CA GLY A 13 -1.87 -6.27 -2.42
C GLY A 13 -1.19 -6.84 -3.66
N CYS A 14 -1.61 -8.01 -4.15
CA CYS A 14 -1.08 -8.61 -5.37
C CYS A 14 -1.37 -7.75 -6.60
N PHE A 15 -2.58 -7.21 -6.73
CA PHE A 15 -2.95 -6.36 -7.86
C PHE A 15 -2.07 -5.12 -7.94
N TYR A 16 -2.01 -4.31 -6.89
CA TYR A 16 -1.21 -3.08 -6.92
C TYR A 16 0.30 -3.36 -6.95
N ALA A 17 0.77 -4.46 -6.32
CA ALA A 17 2.17 -4.89 -6.45
C ALA A 17 2.56 -5.17 -7.91
N SER A 18 1.69 -5.85 -8.65
CA SER A 18 1.94 -6.16 -10.07
C SER A 18 1.98 -4.87 -10.92
N ARG A 19 1.12 -3.89 -10.61
CA ARG A 19 1.12 -2.62 -11.36
C ARG A 19 2.34 -1.75 -11.05
N LEU A 20 2.82 -1.76 -9.80
CA LEU A 20 4.08 -1.10 -9.42
C LEU A 20 5.29 -1.73 -10.13
N ALA A 21 5.32 -3.07 -10.22
CA ALA A 21 6.39 -3.77 -10.94
C ALA A 21 6.37 -3.45 -12.43
N GLU A 22 5.19 -3.44 -13.06
CA GLU A 22 5.01 -3.03 -14.46
C GLU A 22 5.43 -1.57 -14.67
N GLY A 23 5.21 -0.71 -13.68
CA GLY A 23 5.65 0.69 -13.66
C GLY A 23 7.15 0.90 -13.43
N GLY A 24 7.94 -0.18 -13.32
CA GLY A 24 9.40 -0.16 -13.25
C GLY A 24 9.97 -0.16 -11.83
N ALA A 25 9.18 -0.43 -10.80
CA ALA A 25 9.70 -0.63 -9.45
C ALA A 25 10.16 -2.06 -9.21
N LYS A 26 11.14 -2.26 -8.30
CA LYS A 26 11.50 -3.57 -7.76
C LYS A 26 10.55 -3.90 -6.62
N VAL A 27 9.62 -4.81 -6.86
CA VAL A 27 8.56 -5.14 -5.91
C VAL A 27 8.78 -6.51 -5.30
N SER A 28 8.84 -6.54 -3.98
CA SER A 28 8.91 -7.78 -3.19
C SER A 28 7.63 -7.95 -2.36
N LEU A 29 7.23 -9.18 -2.12
CA LEU A 29 6.02 -9.52 -1.36
C LEU A 29 6.35 -10.19 -0.03
N VAL A 30 5.58 -9.85 1.00
CA VAL A 30 5.46 -10.66 2.21
C VAL A 30 4.17 -11.46 2.12
N CYS A 31 4.33 -12.78 1.99
CA CYS A 31 3.26 -13.76 1.88
C CYS A 31 3.17 -14.58 3.15
N ARG A 32 1.97 -14.82 3.68
CA ARG A 32 1.76 -15.73 4.83
C ARG A 32 1.36 -17.13 4.36
N SER A 33 0.05 -17.33 4.21
CA SER A 33 -0.53 -18.61 3.82
C SER A 33 -0.28 -18.99 2.36
N ASN A 34 0.02 -18.04 1.51
CA ASN A 34 0.27 -18.21 0.08
C ASN A 34 1.76 -18.12 -0.31
N TYR A 35 2.67 -18.21 0.68
CA TYR A 35 4.11 -18.11 0.43
C TYR A 35 4.62 -19.14 -0.57
N GLU A 36 4.34 -20.44 -0.32
CA GLU A 36 4.87 -21.53 -1.14
C GLU A 36 4.47 -21.41 -2.62
N PRO A 37 3.17 -21.30 -3.00
CA PRO A 37 2.80 -21.19 -4.40
C PRO A 37 3.34 -19.90 -5.04
N VAL A 38 3.30 -18.76 -4.35
CA VAL A 38 3.79 -17.48 -4.91
C VAL A 38 5.30 -17.50 -5.11
N SER A 39 6.06 -18.11 -4.19
CA SER A 39 7.53 -18.18 -4.31
C SER A 39 8.00 -19.05 -5.47
N HIS A 40 7.24 -20.08 -5.86
CA HIS A 40 7.61 -21.00 -6.94
C HIS A 40 7.14 -20.54 -8.32
N THR A 41 5.91 -20.01 -8.40
CA THR A 41 5.27 -19.76 -9.71
C THR A 41 4.88 -18.30 -9.93
N GLY A 42 5.09 -17.42 -8.94
CA GLY A 42 4.57 -16.06 -8.97
C GLY A 42 3.07 -15.99 -8.73
N VAL A 43 2.46 -14.86 -9.08
CA VAL A 43 1.03 -14.63 -8.98
C VAL A 43 0.44 -14.55 -10.38
N TYR A 44 -0.45 -15.47 -10.73
CA TYR A 44 -1.22 -15.38 -11.96
C TYR A 44 -2.29 -14.29 -11.79
N MET A 45 -2.23 -13.32 -12.69
CA MET A 45 -3.11 -12.15 -12.73
C MET A 45 -4.10 -12.31 -13.88
N GLU A 46 -5.36 -12.51 -13.55
CA GLU A 46 -6.47 -12.44 -14.49
C GLU A 46 -7.13 -11.07 -14.34
N THR A 47 -7.06 -10.24 -15.38
CA THR A 47 -7.50 -8.86 -15.22
C THR A 47 -8.41 -8.42 -16.34
N HIS A 48 -9.45 -7.68 -15.97
CA HIS A 48 -10.37 -7.06 -16.92
C HIS A 48 -9.67 -5.97 -17.76
N SER A 49 -8.74 -5.24 -17.16
CA SER A 49 -8.20 -4.02 -17.77
C SER A 49 -6.79 -4.17 -18.37
N PHE A 50 -6.05 -5.24 -18.02
CA PHE A 50 -4.62 -5.36 -18.36
C PHE A 50 -4.27 -6.70 -19.06
N GLY A 51 -5.28 -7.52 -19.39
CA GLY A 51 -5.08 -8.88 -19.89
C GLY A 51 -4.61 -9.84 -18.79
N ASN A 52 -4.24 -11.05 -19.19
CA ASN A 52 -3.79 -12.08 -18.28
C ASN A 52 -2.27 -12.23 -18.35
N TYR A 53 -1.61 -12.29 -17.19
CA TYR A 53 -0.14 -12.38 -17.09
C TYR A 53 0.26 -12.99 -15.76
N THR A 54 1.53 -13.38 -15.64
CA THR A 54 2.10 -13.80 -14.35
C THR A 54 3.01 -12.72 -13.82
N PHE A 55 2.74 -12.25 -12.61
CA PHE A 55 3.59 -11.33 -11.86
C PHE A 55 4.62 -12.13 -11.07
N HIS A 56 5.88 -11.88 -11.34
CA HIS A 56 7.00 -12.44 -10.58
C HIS A 56 7.61 -11.36 -9.70
N PRO A 57 7.39 -11.42 -8.36
CA PRO A 57 8.04 -10.48 -7.44
C PRO A 57 9.57 -10.64 -7.46
N GLU A 58 10.30 -9.56 -7.20
CA GLU A 58 11.77 -9.59 -7.04
C GLU A 58 12.20 -10.59 -5.96
N HIS A 59 11.48 -10.56 -4.81
CA HIS A 59 11.60 -11.54 -3.74
C HIS A 59 10.25 -11.82 -3.11
N VAL A 60 10.08 -13.02 -2.59
CA VAL A 60 8.95 -13.44 -1.78
C VAL A 60 9.44 -13.84 -0.41
N PHE A 61 8.88 -13.27 0.63
CA PHE A 61 9.25 -13.53 2.03
C PHE A 61 8.08 -14.17 2.79
N PRO A 62 8.32 -15.19 3.63
CA PRO A 62 7.27 -15.79 4.44
C PRO A 62 6.86 -14.91 5.64
N SER A 63 7.68 -13.92 5.99
CA SER A 63 7.41 -12.97 7.07
C SER A 63 8.20 -11.67 6.87
N VAL A 64 7.76 -10.59 7.54
CA VAL A 64 8.48 -9.31 7.53
C VAL A 64 9.89 -9.45 8.11
N GLU A 65 10.07 -10.28 9.14
CA GLU A 65 11.39 -10.54 9.74
C GLU A 65 12.40 -11.08 8.71
N LYS A 66 11.95 -11.89 7.76
CA LYS A 66 12.81 -12.42 6.69
C LYS A 66 13.19 -11.39 5.62
N ALA A 67 12.48 -10.27 5.58
CA ALA A 67 12.81 -9.12 4.71
C ALA A 67 13.76 -8.10 5.38
N ARG A 68 14.20 -8.37 6.61
CA ARG A 68 15.19 -7.57 7.35
C ARG A 68 16.49 -7.43 6.57
N GLY A 69 17.18 -6.30 6.75
CA GLY A 69 18.52 -6.06 6.20
C GLY A 69 18.54 -5.52 4.75
N LYS A 70 17.38 -5.43 4.10
CA LYS A 70 17.23 -4.69 2.85
C LYS A 70 16.77 -3.26 3.12
N ARG A 71 17.20 -2.34 2.27
CA ARG A 71 16.74 -0.94 2.31
C ARG A 71 15.49 -0.81 1.46
N TRP A 72 14.38 -0.43 2.07
CA TRP A 72 13.09 -0.24 1.41
C TRP A 72 12.79 1.24 1.27
N ASN A 73 12.54 1.71 0.04
CA ASN A 73 12.04 3.06 -0.20
C ASN A 73 10.59 3.20 0.27
N TYR A 74 9.77 2.18 -0.05
CA TYR A 74 8.38 2.13 0.35
C TYR A 74 8.04 0.79 0.99
N VAL A 75 7.33 0.84 2.10
CA VAL A 75 6.69 -0.34 2.71
C VAL A 75 5.19 -0.14 2.62
N ILE A 76 4.56 -0.91 1.72
CA ILE A 76 3.13 -0.83 1.45
C ILE A 76 2.41 -1.86 2.33
N VAL A 77 1.49 -1.39 3.16
CA VAL A 77 0.68 -2.24 4.03
C VAL A 77 -0.69 -2.42 3.40
N ALA A 78 -0.93 -3.64 2.90
CA ALA A 78 -2.18 -4.07 2.25
C ALA A 78 -2.91 -5.16 3.04
N THR A 79 -2.56 -5.35 4.32
CA THR A 79 -3.27 -6.26 5.22
C THR A 79 -4.62 -5.69 5.62
N LYS A 80 -5.56 -6.55 6.03
CA LYS A 80 -6.82 -6.06 6.62
C LYS A 80 -6.50 -5.22 7.86
N ALA A 81 -7.17 -4.06 7.97
CA ALA A 81 -7.12 -3.24 9.16
C ALA A 81 -7.92 -3.94 10.27
N LEU A 82 -7.27 -4.85 10.98
CA LEU A 82 -7.77 -5.33 12.28
C LEU A 82 -7.49 -4.21 13.27
N SER A 83 -8.26 -4.12 14.36
CA SER A 83 -8.04 -3.10 15.42
C SER A 83 -6.59 -3.21 15.94
N MET A 84 -5.69 -2.55 15.22
CA MET A 84 -4.27 -2.56 15.56
C MET A 84 -4.01 -1.41 16.51
N ASP A 85 -3.55 -1.74 17.70
CA ASP A 85 -2.82 -0.77 18.49
C ASP A 85 -1.38 -0.62 17.95
N ASN A 86 -0.65 0.36 18.42
CA ASN A 86 0.72 0.60 17.98
C ASN A 86 1.68 -0.56 18.32
N LYS A 87 1.34 -1.40 19.32
CA LYS A 87 2.12 -2.60 19.68
C LYS A 87 1.95 -3.70 18.63
N ALA A 88 0.74 -3.85 18.09
CA ALA A 88 0.48 -4.83 17.03
C ALA A 88 1.28 -4.54 15.75
N LEU A 89 1.77 -3.30 15.56
CA LEU A 89 2.61 -2.91 14.42
C LEU A 89 4.09 -3.25 14.58
N GLN A 90 4.52 -3.75 15.74
CA GLN A 90 5.93 -4.10 16.02
C GLN A 90 6.54 -5.05 14.98
N PHE A 91 5.74 -5.86 14.33
CA PHE A 91 6.21 -6.77 13.28
C PHE A 91 6.80 -6.05 12.07
N LEU A 92 6.52 -4.76 11.86
CA LEU A 92 7.07 -3.95 10.77
C LEU A 92 8.45 -3.35 11.09
N ASP A 93 8.86 -3.29 12.36
CA ASP A 93 10.13 -2.68 12.76
C ASP A 93 11.35 -3.17 11.97
N PRO A 94 11.46 -4.46 11.62
CA PRO A 94 12.61 -4.96 10.87
C PRO A 94 12.82 -4.32 9.49
N VAL A 95 11.79 -3.70 8.91
CA VAL A 95 11.80 -3.17 7.54
C VAL A 95 11.58 -1.66 7.47
N ILE A 96 11.33 -1.01 8.60
CA ILE A 96 11.16 0.45 8.68
C ILE A 96 12.48 1.10 9.10
N SER A 97 12.89 2.12 8.37
CA SER A 97 14.08 2.92 8.63
C SER A 97 13.83 4.40 8.34
N SER A 98 14.82 5.26 8.61
CA SER A 98 14.74 6.71 8.31
C SER A 98 14.60 7.03 6.81
N HIS A 99 14.83 6.05 5.95
CA HIS A 99 14.71 6.19 4.49
C HIS A 99 13.41 5.61 3.93
N THR A 100 12.60 5.00 4.79
CA THR A 100 11.38 4.32 4.39
C THR A 100 10.21 5.29 4.44
N THR A 101 9.33 5.21 3.46
CA THR A 101 7.98 5.79 3.53
C THR A 101 6.97 4.68 3.68
N ILE A 102 6.10 4.78 4.68
CA ILE A 102 5.00 3.84 4.89
C ILE A 102 3.85 4.24 3.97
N VAL A 103 3.27 3.27 3.27
CA VAL A 103 2.11 3.47 2.38
C VAL A 103 0.98 2.55 2.82
N LEU A 104 -0.17 3.12 3.11
CA LEU A 104 -1.32 2.37 3.60
C LEU A 104 -2.38 2.21 2.51
N ILE A 105 -2.64 0.96 2.11
CA ILE A 105 -3.73 0.60 1.19
C ILE A 105 -4.78 -0.18 1.99
N GLN A 106 -5.21 0.38 3.12
CA GLN A 106 -6.17 -0.24 4.02
C GLN A 106 -7.50 0.50 3.99
N ASN A 107 -8.58 -0.26 4.08
CA ASN A 107 -9.93 0.30 4.22
C ASN A 107 -10.17 0.74 5.67
N GLY A 108 -11.04 1.73 5.84
CA GLY A 108 -11.42 2.25 7.14
C GLY A 108 -11.02 3.71 7.35
N VAL A 109 -11.43 4.26 8.48
CA VAL A 109 -11.05 5.60 8.93
C VAL A 109 -10.05 5.47 10.08
N LEU A 110 -9.18 6.47 10.22
CA LEU A 110 -8.15 6.53 11.26
C LEU A 110 -7.18 5.33 11.25
N VAL A 111 -7.06 4.64 10.12
CA VAL A 111 -6.14 3.50 9.96
C VAL A 111 -4.68 3.91 10.06
N GLU A 112 -4.38 5.18 9.82
CA GLU A 112 -3.04 5.76 9.88
C GLU A 112 -2.57 6.07 11.31
N LYS A 113 -3.50 6.33 12.24
CA LYS A 113 -3.19 6.79 13.58
C LYS A 113 -2.21 5.86 14.34
N PRO A 114 -2.42 4.54 14.42
CA PRO A 114 -1.48 3.64 15.09
C PRO A 114 -0.08 3.66 14.47
N PHE A 115 0.01 3.83 13.15
CA PHE A 115 1.30 3.94 12.45
C PHE A 115 2.01 5.23 12.82
N ARG A 116 1.30 6.38 12.90
CA ARG A 116 1.89 7.65 13.32
C ARG A 116 2.37 7.59 14.77
N GLU A 117 1.59 7.00 15.67
CA GLU A 117 1.97 6.82 17.07
C GLU A 117 3.23 5.96 17.25
N ARG A 118 3.44 4.96 16.39
CA ARG A 118 4.63 4.11 16.46
C ARG A 118 5.82 4.65 15.70
N TYR A 119 5.59 5.24 14.53
CA TYR A 119 6.62 5.70 13.59
C TYR A 119 6.54 7.23 13.41
N GLU A 120 6.75 7.95 14.52
CA GLU A 120 6.57 9.41 14.60
C GLU A 120 7.33 10.18 13.53
N ARG A 121 8.55 9.69 13.16
CA ARG A 121 9.47 10.35 12.23
C ARG A 121 9.53 9.71 10.85
N VAL A 122 8.57 8.88 10.52
CA VAL A 122 8.50 8.21 9.21
C VAL A 122 7.41 8.86 8.36
N PRO A 123 7.68 9.22 7.10
CA PRO A 123 6.64 9.71 6.20
C PRO A 123 5.55 8.65 6.01
N ILE A 124 4.29 9.07 6.06
CA ILE A 124 3.14 8.18 5.84
C ILE A 124 2.32 8.72 4.67
N ILE A 125 2.08 7.85 3.71
CA ILE A 125 1.17 8.06 2.59
C ILE A 125 -0.04 7.17 2.79
N SER A 126 -1.22 7.69 2.51
CA SER A 126 -2.44 6.91 2.58
C SER A 126 -3.11 6.84 1.22
N CYS A 127 -3.69 5.67 0.91
CA CYS A 127 -4.39 5.42 -0.34
C CYS A 127 -5.84 5.01 -0.07
N VAL A 128 -6.74 5.59 -0.83
CA VAL A 128 -8.15 5.17 -0.89
C VAL A 128 -8.39 4.55 -2.24
N THR A 129 -8.55 3.22 -2.28
CA THR A 129 -8.64 2.46 -3.52
C THR A 129 -10.06 2.03 -3.81
N MET A 130 -10.47 2.11 -5.07
CA MET A 130 -11.69 1.49 -5.58
C MET A 130 -11.28 0.44 -6.61
N VAL A 131 -11.15 -0.78 -6.15
CA VAL A 131 -10.81 -1.96 -6.96
C VAL A 131 -11.69 -3.12 -6.53
N SER A 132 -12.21 -3.85 -7.50
CA SER A 132 -12.86 -5.14 -7.27
C SER A 132 -11.89 -6.24 -7.66
N ALA A 133 -11.38 -6.94 -6.66
CA ALA A 133 -10.43 -8.03 -6.87
C ALA A 133 -10.63 -9.14 -5.83
N SER A 134 -10.39 -10.39 -6.23
CA SER A 134 -10.43 -11.59 -5.40
C SER A 134 -9.16 -12.42 -5.54
N LEU A 135 -8.92 -13.31 -4.58
CA LEU A 135 -8.00 -14.42 -4.75
C LEU A 135 -8.83 -15.70 -4.94
N ASP A 136 -8.82 -16.25 -6.13
CA ASP A 136 -9.54 -17.49 -6.46
C ASP A 136 -8.71 -18.73 -6.09
N ALA A 137 -7.38 -18.56 -6.04
CA ALA A 137 -6.44 -19.51 -5.45
C ALA A 137 -5.30 -18.75 -4.76
N PRO A 138 -4.46 -19.39 -3.94
CA PRO A 138 -3.39 -18.73 -3.20
C PRO A 138 -2.45 -17.87 -4.06
N ASN A 139 -2.25 -18.20 -5.33
CA ASN A 139 -1.44 -17.47 -6.30
C ASN A 139 -2.22 -17.07 -7.56
N HIS A 140 -3.54 -17.02 -7.50
CA HIS A 140 -4.41 -16.58 -8.59
C HIS A 140 -5.23 -15.37 -8.15
N CYS A 141 -4.90 -14.20 -8.66
CA CYS A 141 -5.58 -12.95 -8.38
C CYS A 141 -6.43 -12.54 -9.58
N VAL A 142 -7.71 -12.31 -9.35
CA VAL A 142 -8.66 -11.83 -10.36
C VAL A 142 -9.02 -10.38 -10.07
N GLN A 143 -8.78 -9.49 -11.02
CA GLN A 143 -9.26 -8.11 -10.98
C GLN A 143 -10.47 -7.99 -11.90
N HIS A 144 -11.64 -7.76 -11.30
CA HIS A 144 -12.93 -7.75 -12.00
C HIS A 144 -13.22 -6.40 -12.65
N CYS A 145 -13.05 -5.30 -11.89
CA CYS A 145 -13.28 -3.94 -12.39
C CYS A 145 -12.66 -2.90 -11.46
N TRP A 146 -12.62 -1.68 -11.95
CA TRP A 146 -12.08 -0.47 -11.31
C TRP A 146 -10.61 -0.58 -10.92
N THR A 147 -9.95 0.56 -10.95
CA THR A 147 -8.54 0.67 -10.61
C THR A 147 -8.25 1.95 -9.83
N ARG A 148 -9.28 2.77 -9.57
CA ARG A 148 -9.13 4.11 -9.02
C ARG A 148 -8.42 4.12 -7.68
N MET A 149 -7.49 5.06 -7.54
CA MET A 149 -6.77 5.32 -6.31
C MET A 149 -6.68 6.82 -6.05
N SER A 150 -7.20 7.29 -4.91
CA SER A 150 -6.82 8.59 -4.36
C SER A 150 -5.65 8.38 -3.41
N ILE A 151 -4.56 9.11 -3.61
CA ILE A 151 -3.31 8.96 -2.87
C ILE A 151 -2.86 10.32 -2.32
N GLY A 152 -2.48 10.36 -1.06
CA GLY A 152 -2.06 11.62 -0.42
C GLY A 152 -1.23 11.39 0.84
N PRO A 153 -0.53 12.44 1.31
CA PRO A 153 0.17 12.38 2.57
C PRO A 153 -0.81 12.30 3.74
N TYR A 154 -0.48 11.50 4.75
CA TYR A 154 -1.24 11.53 6.00
C TYR A 154 -0.88 12.78 6.80
N THR A 155 -1.89 13.62 6.99
CA THR A 155 -1.83 14.78 7.88
C THR A 155 -2.60 14.47 9.15
N ASP A 156 -1.95 14.55 10.28
CA ASP A 156 -2.66 14.50 11.56
C ASP A 156 -3.33 15.86 11.82
N PHE A 157 -4.60 15.98 11.46
CA PHE A 157 -5.38 17.21 11.66
C PHE A 157 -5.53 17.62 13.13
N PHE A 158 -5.22 16.71 14.05
CA PHE A 158 -5.30 16.95 15.49
C PHE A 158 -3.95 17.29 16.13
N ALA A 159 -2.85 17.10 15.40
CA ALA A 159 -1.52 17.48 15.87
C ALA A 159 -1.30 18.96 15.55
N HIS A 160 -1.46 19.82 16.53
CA HIS A 160 -1.08 21.24 16.48
C HIS A 160 0.46 21.40 16.57
N VAL A 161 1.21 20.60 15.82
CA VAL A 161 2.68 20.66 15.84
C VAL A 161 3.13 21.37 14.59
N ASP A 162 3.20 22.68 14.69
CA ASP A 162 3.84 23.53 13.69
C ASP A 162 5.36 23.59 14.01
N ASN A 163 6.08 22.55 13.57
CA ASN A 163 7.52 22.51 13.70
C ASN A 163 8.19 22.09 12.37
N GLU A 164 9.46 22.44 12.21
CA GLU A 164 10.26 22.14 11.00
C GLU A 164 10.30 20.63 10.69
N GLU A 165 10.28 19.78 11.71
CA GLU A 165 10.31 18.33 11.54
C GLU A 165 9.02 17.83 10.87
N PHE A 166 7.86 18.34 11.27
CA PHE A 166 6.59 18.01 10.65
C PHE A 166 6.53 18.44 9.18
N HIS A 167 6.98 19.68 8.89
CA HIS A 167 7.07 20.16 7.51
C HIS A 167 7.97 19.28 6.65
N SER A 168 9.14 18.89 7.15
CA SER A 168 10.06 17.98 6.45
C SER A 168 9.43 16.61 6.17
N LEU A 169 8.66 16.05 7.12
CA LEU A 169 7.94 14.79 6.91
C LEU A 169 6.86 14.92 5.84
N MET A 170 6.12 16.03 5.86
CA MET A 170 5.08 16.32 4.87
C MET A 170 5.66 16.49 3.47
N GLU A 171 6.76 17.19 3.32
CA GLU A 171 7.45 17.35 2.04
C GLU A 171 7.92 16.00 1.49
N LYS A 172 8.52 15.15 2.34
CA LYS A 172 8.93 13.79 1.94
C LYS A 172 7.73 12.94 1.52
N ALA A 173 6.64 12.98 2.29
CA ALA A 173 5.42 12.25 1.94
C ALA A 173 4.84 12.76 0.61
N GLN A 174 4.79 14.08 0.39
CA GLN A 174 4.30 14.67 -0.85
C GLN A 174 5.19 14.33 -2.06
N CYS A 175 6.51 14.26 -1.88
CA CYS A 175 7.42 13.76 -2.92
C CYS A 175 7.11 12.30 -3.26
N GLY A 176 6.96 11.46 -2.23
CA GLY A 176 6.62 10.06 -2.41
C GLY A 176 5.25 9.83 -3.07
N VAL A 177 4.26 10.70 -2.81
CA VAL A 177 2.97 10.68 -3.52
C VAL A 177 3.17 10.86 -5.02
N ARG A 178 3.94 11.88 -5.43
CA ARG A 178 4.21 12.13 -6.86
C ARG A 178 4.96 10.97 -7.52
N GLU A 179 5.99 10.44 -6.84
CA GLU A 179 6.77 9.30 -7.33
C GLU A 179 5.89 8.04 -7.50
N LEU A 180 5.11 7.68 -6.50
CA LEU A 180 4.23 6.51 -6.55
C LEU A 180 3.12 6.68 -7.59
N ALA A 181 2.52 7.87 -7.70
CA ALA A 181 1.53 8.16 -8.72
C ALA A 181 2.11 7.91 -10.12
N GLN A 182 3.32 8.42 -10.40
CA GLN A 182 3.98 8.21 -11.68
C GLN A 182 4.30 6.73 -11.93
N ILE A 183 4.74 5.97 -10.91
CA ILE A 183 4.99 4.54 -11.05
C ILE A 183 3.70 3.79 -11.37
N PHE A 184 2.60 4.10 -10.69
CA PHE A 184 1.29 3.51 -10.97
C PHE A 184 0.77 3.87 -12.36
N GLU A 185 0.93 5.13 -12.79
CA GLU A 185 0.56 5.56 -14.15
C GLU A 185 1.35 4.80 -15.22
N ASN A 186 2.66 4.67 -15.03
CA ASN A 186 3.52 3.86 -15.89
C ASN A 186 3.09 2.38 -15.90
N GLY A 187 2.58 1.88 -14.77
CA GLY A 187 1.98 0.55 -14.63
C GLY A 187 0.55 0.45 -15.18
N GLY A 188 0.03 1.51 -15.81
CA GLY A 188 -1.26 1.52 -16.49
C GLY A 188 -2.46 1.94 -15.64
N ILE A 189 -2.27 2.33 -14.38
CA ILE A 189 -3.35 2.90 -13.54
C ILE A 189 -3.56 4.35 -13.97
N ARG A 190 -4.61 4.60 -14.77
CA ARG A 190 -4.89 5.92 -15.34
C ARG A 190 -5.78 6.81 -14.47
N ASP A 191 -6.47 6.23 -13.51
CA ASP A 191 -7.41 6.88 -12.59
C ASP A 191 -6.81 7.03 -11.19
N ILE A 192 -5.54 7.45 -11.16
CA ILE A 192 -4.86 7.85 -9.93
C ILE A 192 -5.06 9.34 -9.68
N ASP A 193 -5.39 9.69 -8.44
CA ASP A 193 -5.76 11.05 -8.02
C ASP A 193 -4.87 11.46 -6.82
N PRO A 194 -3.75 12.18 -7.08
CA PRO A 194 -2.95 12.77 -6.02
C PRO A 194 -3.75 13.85 -5.28
N CYS A 195 -3.95 13.66 -3.99
CA CYS A 195 -4.78 14.50 -3.13
C CYS A 195 -3.95 15.20 -2.07
N ASP A 196 -4.42 16.36 -1.61
CA ASP A 196 -4.03 16.87 -0.30
C ASP A 196 -4.71 16.09 0.85
N GLY A 197 -4.34 16.39 2.09
CA GLY A 197 -4.87 15.67 3.25
C GLY A 197 -6.38 15.79 3.41
N LEU A 198 -6.99 16.94 3.10
CA LEU A 198 -8.43 17.15 3.21
C LEU A 198 -9.18 16.36 2.14
N MET A 199 -8.76 16.45 0.89
CA MET A 199 -9.39 15.73 -0.22
C MET A 199 -9.27 14.22 -0.05
N LEU A 200 -8.15 13.74 0.49
CA LEU A 200 -7.97 12.33 0.82
C LEU A 200 -8.98 11.86 1.89
N GLN A 201 -9.21 12.66 2.93
CA GLN A 201 -10.21 12.31 3.95
C GLN A 201 -11.64 12.33 3.39
N LEU A 202 -11.98 13.28 2.52
CA LEU A 202 -13.27 13.29 1.83
C LEU A 202 -13.47 12.03 0.97
N ALA A 203 -12.45 11.64 0.21
CA ALA A 203 -12.47 10.39 -0.57
C ALA A 203 -12.66 9.16 0.34
N ARG A 204 -12.01 9.15 1.50
CA ARG A 204 -12.11 8.07 2.49
C ARG A 204 -13.52 7.95 3.08
N TRP A 205 -14.07 9.06 3.56
CA TRP A 205 -15.43 9.07 4.10
C TRP A 205 -16.48 8.70 3.06
N HIS A 206 -16.32 9.18 1.82
CA HIS A 206 -17.18 8.79 0.70
C HIS A 206 -17.13 7.26 0.46
N LYS A 207 -15.92 6.67 0.44
CA LYS A 207 -15.78 5.21 0.31
C LYS A 207 -16.41 4.46 1.48
N VAL A 208 -16.24 4.94 2.72
CA VAL A 208 -16.86 4.31 3.90
C VAL A 208 -18.36 4.33 3.81
N ALA A 209 -18.96 5.46 3.38
CA ALA A 209 -20.42 5.57 3.17
C ALA A 209 -20.92 4.55 2.13
N ILE A 210 -20.19 4.41 1.00
CA ILE A 210 -20.53 3.40 -0.03
C ILE A 210 -20.42 1.98 0.56
N ASN A 211 -19.33 1.66 1.25
CA ASN A 211 -19.13 0.34 1.83
C ASN A 211 -20.22 0.00 2.87
N ALA A 212 -20.61 0.96 3.70
CA ALA A 212 -21.66 0.78 4.70
C ALA A 212 -23.05 0.56 4.07
N ALA A 213 -23.30 1.13 2.88
CA ALA A 213 -24.57 1.01 2.19
C ALA A 213 -24.70 -0.29 1.37
N PHE A 214 -23.60 -0.80 0.84
CA PHE A 214 -23.63 -1.89 -0.18
C PHE A 214 -22.98 -3.20 0.27
N ASN A 215 -22.18 -3.21 1.36
CA ASN A 215 -21.51 -4.40 1.87
C ASN A 215 -22.17 -4.92 3.17
N VAL A 216 -23.49 -4.88 3.25
CA VAL A 216 -24.29 -5.40 4.39
C VAL A 216 -24.58 -6.86 4.21
#